data_2c664e6a53800fd797a6ff22e346b8be
#
_entry.id   2c664e6a53800fd797a6ff22e346b8be
#
_cell.length_a   1.000
_cell.length_b   1.000
_cell.length_c   1.000
_cell.angle_alpha   90.00
_cell.angle_beta   90.00
_cell.angle_gamma   90.00
#
_symmetry.space_group_name_H-M   'P 1'
#
loop_
_entity.id
_entity.type
_entity.pdbx_description
1 polymer ?
#
loop_
_entity_poly.entity_id
_entity_poly.type
_entity_poly.pdbx_seq_one_letter_code
_entity_poly.pdbx_strand_id
1 'polypeptide(L)'
;MNHLAYLDPPIEVLAAGARLEMILSRLRSGRMRPFRADLPISYSSSEALLLDTQSLDENTLIQFIKDIGQSLRPILFLGDPALAGYFANAVFIPRDRDLSVLRGRLDAITRRSARMSELRLRRETAATFGVTLPEPSVETVPDLLYLGDGSSRFLALQAALGERGITVTAAFSAHTAADYVRQRAFAAILLDIPSEPRSLHKLANWVTASIEHFVHTPLLGLLSEGTEPSHSLETIIRYMSHVFEPCTPAHDLAAHVDAYGRRAAVQSLKVKDNMSMSAICHSETGLFSQTFFEAHLQNQIELSADRGDPLSLLVICDPQHDRVSHRQKKLIANVVLSNMRETDLPVTIDPDTFAISLSATGYKGAVQICERLFRELEAVAPDLAARLGWRITEKRAYHDARRLLSEARSGVYQKARTA
;
A
#
# COMPACT_ATOMS: atom_id res chain seq x y z
N MET A 1 22.27 5.26 -20.20
CA MET A 1 21.43 6.44 -19.92
C MET A 1 19.97 6.04 -20.16
N ASN A 2 19.24 5.81 -19.08
CA ASN A 2 17.92 5.18 -19.11
C ASN A 2 16.80 6.22 -19.25
N HIS A 3 16.33 6.44 -20.47
CA HIS A 3 15.17 7.28 -20.80
C HIS A 3 13.81 6.52 -20.75
N LEU A 4 13.61 5.65 -19.76
CA LEU A 4 12.26 5.33 -19.28
C LEU A 4 12.06 6.06 -17.98
N ALA A 5 12.30 7.38 -18.03
CA ALA A 5 11.91 8.29 -17.01
C ALA A 5 10.41 8.13 -16.75
N TYR A 6 10.07 7.74 -15.54
CA TYR A 6 8.90 8.19 -14.80
C TYR A 6 7.87 8.88 -15.70
N LEU A 7 7.04 8.08 -16.36
CA LEU A 7 5.82 8.63 -16.96
C LEU A 7 5.10 9.33 -15.82
N ASP A 8 4.76 10.57 -16.02
CA ASP A 8 4.01 11.32 -15.03
C ASP A 8 2.72 10.56 -14.74
N PRO A 9 2.38 10.27 -13.46
CA PRO A 9 1.23 9.46 -13.14
C PRO A 9 -0.05 10.12 -13.65
N PRO A 10 -0.96 9.35 -14.28
CA PRO A 10 -2.23 9.86 -14.71
C PRO A 10 -3.11 10.20 -13.50
N ILE A 11 -3.86 11.29 -13.60
CA ILE A 11 -4.85 11.70 -12.62
C ILE A 11 -6.07 12.29 -13.32
N GLU A 12 -7.22 11.69 -13.08
CA GLU A 12 -8.49 12.18 -13.56
C GLU A 12 -8.98 13.32 -12.68
N VAL A 13 -9.54 14.37 -13.25
CA VAL A 13 -9.96 15.57 -12.51
C VAL A 13 -11.43 15.84 -12.73
N LEU A 14 -12.20 15.79 -11.65
CA LEU A 14 -13.59 16.22 -11.62
C LEU A 14 -13.68 17.55 -10.89
N ALA A 15 -13.81 18.62 -11.66
CA ALA A 15 -13.96 19.99 -11.22
C ALA A 15 -14.72 20.79 -12.28
N ALA A 16 -15.26 21.96 -11.91
CA ALA A 16 -16.04 22.79 -12.82
C ALA A 16 -15.43 24.18 -13.03
N GLY A 17 -15.76 24.78 -14.18
CA GLY A 17 -15.43 26.17 -14.50
C GLY A 17 -13.93 26.51 -14.45
N ALA A 18 -13.61 27.71 -14.03
CA ALA A 18 -12.23 28.22 -13.96
C ALA A 18 -11.33 27.43 -13.01
N ARG A 19 -11.89 26.76 -12.02
CA ARG A 19 -11.12 25.92 -11.08
C ARG A 19 -10.52 24.69 -11.77
N LEU A 20 -11.22 24.10 -12.72
CA LEU A 20 -10.70 22.97 -13.49
C LEU A 20 -9.36 23.33 -14.17
N GLU A 21 -9.30 24.44 -14.90
CA GLU A 21 -8.08 24.85 -15.61
C GLU A 21 -6.93 25.18 -14.64
N MET A 22 -7.24 25.82 -13.55
CA MET A 22 -6.26 26.11 -12.48
C MET A 22 -5.69 24.80 -11.89
N ILE A 23 -6.55 23.82 -11.58
CA ILE A 23 -6.15 22.53 -11.03
C ILE A 23 -5.29 21.77 -12.04
N LEU A 24 -5.72 21.67 -13.30
CA LEU A 24 -4.97 21.01 -14.36
C LEU A 24 -3.57 21.63 -14.54
N SER A 25 -3.45 22.95 -14.50
CA SER A 25 -2.17 23.65 -14.59
C SER A 25 -1.23 23.31 -13.44
N ARG A 26 -1.74 23.32 -12.19
CA ARG A 26 -0.94 23.00 -11.00
C ARG A 26 -0.49 21.55 -10.96
N LEU A 27 -1.34 20.62 -11.37
CA LEU A 27 -0.98 19.20 -11.44
C LEU A 27 0.13 18.93 -12.46
N ARG A 28 0.07 19.63 -13.63
CA ARG A 28 1.16 19.55 -14.63
C ARG A 28 2.48 20.10 -14.09
N SER A 29 2.45 21.21 -13.34
CA SER A 29 3.66 21.75 -12.70
C SER A 29 4.25 20.79 -11.66
N GLY A 30 3.43 19.97 -11.02
CA GLY A 30 3.81 18.90 -10.10
C GLY A 30 4.25 17.59 -10.76
N ARG A 31 4.50 17.58 -12.08
CA ARG A 31 4.85 16.39 -12.87
C ARG A 31 3.83 15.27 -12.76
N MET A 32 2.57 15.61 -12.94
CA MET A 32 1.45 14.69 -13.11
C MET A 32 0.84 14.87 -14.49
N ARG A 33 0.15 13.87 -14.99
CA ARG A 33 -0.57 13.92 -16.28
C ARG A 33 -2.07 14.01 -16.03
N PRO A 34 -2.61 15.21 -15.74
CA PRO A 34 -4.03 15.37 -15.47
C PRO A 34 -4.84 15.34 -16.76
N PHE A 35 -6.03 14.77 -16.67
CA PHE A 35 -7.04 14.81 -17.71
C PHE A 35 -8.42 15.04 -17.08
N ARG A 36 -9.35 15.57 -17.85
CA ARG A 36 -10.71 15.83 -17.39
C ARG A 36 -11.46 14.51 -17.21
N ALA A 37 -12.24 14.41 -16.15
CA ALA A 37 -13.15 13.30 -15.96
C ALA A 37 -14.30 13.34 -16.98
N ASP A 38 -14.57 12.20 -17.61
CA ASP A 38 -15.75 12.00 -18.42
C ASP A 38 -16.85 11.33 -17.56
N LEU A 39 -18.06 11.79 -17.71
CA LEU A 39 -19.21 11.19 -17.02
C LEU A 39 -19.87 10.12 -17.91
N PRO A 40 -20.24 8.95 -17.39
CA PRO A 40 -20.12 8.50 -15.99
C PRO A 40 -18.69 8.10 -15.59
N ILE A 41 -18.31 8.41 -14.35
CA ILE A 41 -16.99 8.08 -13.82
C ILE A 41 -16.83 6.56 -13.64
N SER A 42 -15.70 6.01 -14.08
CA SER A 42 -15.35 4.62 -13.81
C SER A 42 -14.87 4.46 -12.37
N TYR A 43 -15.57 3.67 -11.57
CA TYR A 43 -15.21 3.39 -10.16
C TYR A 43 -14.24 2.23 -9.99
N SER A 44 -14.00 1.43 -11.04
CA SER A 44 -13.05 0.33 -11.04
C SER A 44 -11.64 0.73 -11.47
N SER A 45 -11.46 1.93 -12.01
CA SER A 45 -10.16 2.42 -12.47
C SER A 45 -9.11 2.43 -11.35
N SER A 46 -7.87 2.07 -11.70
CA SER A 46 -6.70 2.23 -10.82
C SER A 46 -6.17 3.66 -10.80
N GLU A 47 -6.54 4.46 -11.80
CA GLU A 47 -6.12 5.84 -11.90
C GLU A 47 -6.76 6.68 -10.80
N ALA A 48 -5.96 7.54 -10.19
CA ALA A 48 -6.47 8.41 -9.14
C ALA A 48 -7.46 9.43 -9.68
N LEU A 49 -8.49 9.70 -8.90
CA LEU A 49 -9.46 10.75 -9.17
C LEU A 49 -9.23 11.93 -8.22
N LEU A 50 -9.05 13.11 -8.76
CA LEU A 50 -9.10 14.36 -7.98
C LEU A 50 -10.50 14.96 -8.09
N LEU A 51 -11.15 15.12 -6.95
CA LEU A 51 -12.47 15.69 -6.82
C LEU A 51 -12.37 17.08 -6.16
N ASP A 52 -12.82 18.11 -6.86
CA ASP A 52 -12.92 19.47 -6.27
C ASP A 52 -14.34 19.74 -5.80
N THR A 53 -14.58 19.52 -4.51
CA THR A 53 -15.92 19.68 -3.91
C THR A 53 -16.39 21.14 -3.85
N GLN A 54 -15.48 22.11 -4.03
CA GLN A 54 -15.82 23.53 -4.01
C GLN A 54 -16.42 24.04 -5.33
N SER A 55 -16.17 23.35 -6.44
CA SER A 55 -16.65 23.75 -7.76
C SER A 55 -17.86 22.95 -8.25
N LEU A 56 -18.20 21.85 -7.58
CA LEU A 56 -19.31 20.98 -7.94
C LEU A 56 -20.60 21.42 -7.22
N ASP A 57 -21.71 21.24 -7.88
CA ASP A 57 -23.02 21.43 -7.25
C ASP A 57 -23.34 20.27 -6.28
N GLU A 58 -24.21 20.56 -5.32
CA GLU A 58 -24.56 19.63 -4.25
C GLU A 58 -25.18 18.32 -4.77
N ASN A 59 -25.98 18.37 -5.83
CA ASN A 59 -26.62 17.19 -6.39
C ASN A 59 -25.58 16.26 -7.03
N THR A 60 -24.65 16.80 -7.80
CA THR A 60 -23.52 16.07 -8.39
C THR A 60 -22.67 15.43 -7.30
N LEU A 61 -22.40 16.15 -6.22
CA LEU A 61 -21.60 15.65 -5.10
C LEU A 61 -22.32 14.51 -4.35
N ILE A 62 -23.61 14.67 -4.04
CA ILE A 62 -24.41 13.63 -3.39
C ILE A 62 -24.48 12.37 -4.25
N GLN A 63 -24.73 12.51 -5.55
CA GLN A 63 -24.77 11.38 -6.47
C GLN A 63 -23.41 10.67 -6.52
N PHE A 64 -22.33 11.43 -6.64
CA PHE A 64 -20.97 10.91 -6.62
C PHE A 64 -20.66 10.14 -5.33
N ILE A 65 -21.02 10.66 -4.15
CA ILE A 65 -20.83 10.00 -2.85
C ILE A 65 -21.59 8.68 -2.80
N LYS A 66 -22.84 8.64 -3.28
CA LYS A 66 -23.65 7.42 -3.32
C LYS A 66 -23.02 6.33 -4.21
N ASP A 67 -22.52 6.75 -5.37
CA ASP A 67 -22.00 5.82 -6.38
C ASP A 67 -20.63 5.25 -5.98
N ILE A 68 -19.78 6.09 -5.37
CA ILE A 68 -18.38 5.74 -5.10
C ILE A 68 -18.13 5.10 -3.73
N GLY A 69 -19.07 5.21 -2.79
CA GLY A 69 -18.84 4.95 -1.35
C GLY A 69 -18.08 3.66 -0.99
N GLN A 70 -18.23 2.59 -1.76
CA GLN A 70 -17.53 1.31 -1.56
C GLN A 70 -16.35 1.08 -2.52
N SER A 71 -16.08 2.03 -3.41
CA SER A 71 -14.97 1.91 -4.35
C SER A 71 -13.61 2.00 -3.65
N LEU A 72 -12.67 1.17 -4.10
CA LEU A 72 -11.27 1.22 -3.69
C LEU A 72 -10.43 2.16 -4.57
N ARG A 73 -11.04 2.84 -5.53
CA ARG A 73 -10.38 3.83 -6.39
C ARG A 73 -9.67 4.88 -5.54
N PRO A 74 -8.41 5.25 -5.86
CA PRO A 74 -7.71 6.34 -5.16
C PRO A 74 -8.43 7.68 -5.40
N ILE A 75 -8.84 8.36 -4.33
CA ILE A 75 -9.50 9.66 -4.42
C ILE A 75 -8.67 10.71 -3.69
N LEU A 76 -8.36 11.78 -4.39
CA LEU A 76 -7.80 13.00 -3.84
C LEU A 76 -8.89 14.05 -3.87
N PHE A 77 -9.21 14.68 -2.77
CA PHE A 77 -10.25 15.71 -2.81
C PHE A 77 -9.84 17.03 -2.17
N LEU A 78 -10.28 18.09 -2.83
CA LEU A 78 -10.17 19.47 -2.40
C LEU A 78 -11.51 19.94 -1.83
N GLY A 79 -11.52 20.66 -0.73
CA GLY A 79 -12.73 21.27 -0.19
C GLY A 79 -13.03 20.88 1.24
N ASP A 80 -14.25 20.41 1.53
CA ASP A 80 -14.70 20.15 2.89
C ASP A 80 -14.09 18.83 3.44
N PRO A 81 -13.28 18.89 4.49
CA PRO A 81 -12.71 17.70 5.11
C PRO A 81 -13.74 16.76 5.74
N ALA A 82 -14.94 17.24 6.09
CA ALA A 82 -15.99 16.40 6.65
C ALA A 82 -16.44 15.29 5.68
N LEU A 83 -16.28 15.53 4.37
CA LEU A 83 -16.59 14.55 3.34
C LEU A 83 -15.62 13.36 3.32
N ALA A 84 -14.45 13.46 3.95
CA ALA A 84 -13.47 12.34 4.02
C ALA A 84 -14.08 11.05 4.58
N GLY A 85 -15.06 11.17 5.47
CA GLY A 85 -15.77 10.04 6.09
C GLY A 85 -16.50 9.13 5.11
N TYR A 86 -16.93 9.65 3.96
CA TYR A 86 -17.73 8.92 3.00
C TYR A 86 -16.92 8.02 2.04
N PHE A 87 -15.61 8.19 1.97
CA PHE A 87 -14.77 7.49 1.00
C PHE A 87 -13.87 6.45 1.65
N ALA A 88 -13.88 5.22 1.13
CA ALA A 88 -13.04 4.15 1.66
C ALA A 88 -11.54 4.38 1.43
N ASN A 89 -11.15 5.03 0.34
CA ASN A 89 -9.77 5.27 -0.04
C ASN A 89 -9.56 6.71 -0.55
N ALA A 90 -9.60 7.66 0.38
CA ALA A 90 -9.46 9.07 0.05
C ALA A 90 -8.36 9.76 0.84
N VAL A 91 -7.75 10.78 0.23
CA VAL A 91 -6.81 11.72 0.85
C VAL A 91 -7.32 13.13 0.63
N PHE A 92 -7.41 13.89 1.70
CA PHE A 92 -7.79 15.28 1.66
C PHE A 92 -6.59 16.17 1.32
N ILE A 93 -6.84 17.20 0.51
CA ILE A 93 -5.87 18.22 0.13
C ILE A 93 -6.38 19.56 0.66
N PRO A 94 -5.70 20.12 1.67
CA PRO A 94 -6.21 21.32 2.34
C PRO A 94 -6.18 22.56 1.46
N ARG A 95 -5.24 22.67 0.51
CA ARG A 95 -5.03 23.87 -0.29
C ARG A 95 -4.68 23.55 -1.74
N ASP A 96 -5.15 24.37 -2.64
CA ASP A 96 -4.84 24.28 -4.08
C ASP A 96 -3.32 24.31 -4.38
N ARG A 97 -2.53 25.04 -3.58
CA ARG A 97 -1.06 25.11 -3.75
C ARG A 97 -0.36 23.79 -3.49
N ASP A 98 -0.97 22.89 -2.69
CA ASP A 98 -0.40 21.60 -2.35
C ASP A 98 -0.50 20.60 -3.51
N LEU A 99 -1.24 20.94 -4.58
CA LEU A 99 -1.36 20.12 -5.79
C LEU A 99 -0.02 19.89 -6.51
N SER A 100 0.92 20.83 -6.42
CA SER A 100 2.24 20.70 -7.04
C SER A 100 3.14 19.65 -6.36
N VAL A 101 2.86 19.29 -5.10
CA VAL A 101 3.67 18.33 -4.30
C VAL A 101 2.95 16.99 -4.05
N LEU A 102 1.83 16.76 -4.72
CA LEU A 102 0.99 15.58 -4.51
C LEU A 102 1.58 14.24 -4.95
N ARG A 103 2.62 14.24 -5.78
CA ARG A 103 3.11 13.01 -6.42
C ARG A 103 3.35 11.89 -5.42
N GLY A 104 4.04 12.18 -4.30
CA GLY A 104 4.30 11.17 -3.27
C GLY A 104 3.03 10.63 -2.59
N ARG A 105 2.03 11.49 -2.40
CA ARG A 105 0.72 11.10 -1.86
C ARG A 105 -0.07 10.27 -2.86
N LEU A 106 -0.01 10.64 -4.14
CA LEU A 106 -0.63 9.89 -5.22
C LEU A 106 -0.08 8.46 -5.30
N ASP A 107 1.25 8.32 -5.28
CA ASP A 107 1.90 7.00 -5.27
C ASP A 107 1.50 6.17 -4.04
N ALA A 108 1.35 6.79 -2.87
CA ALA A 108 0.96 6.10 -1.64
C ALA A 108 -0.50 5.62 -1.70
N ILE A 109 -1.43 6.47 -2.14
CA ILE A 109 -2.85 6.10 -2.21
C ILE A 109 -3.11 5.05 -3.31
N THR A 110 -2.39 5.12 -4.42
CA THR A 110 -2.49 4.13 -5.51
C THR A 110 -1.98 2.77 -5.05
N ARG A 111 -0.81 2.71 -4.36
CA ARG A 111 -0.32 1.46 -3.76
C ARG A 111 -1.30 0.90 -2.73
N ARG A 112 -1.89 1.75 -1.89
CA ARG A 112 -2.91 1.34 -0.92
C ARG A 112 -4.14 0.75 -1.62
N SER A 113 -4.63 1.39 -2.68
CA SER A 113 -5.75 0.89 -3.49
C SER A 113 -5.47 -0.49 -4.07
N ALA A 114 -4.32 -0.67 -4.73
CA ALA A 114 -3.90 -1.94 -5.30
C ALA A 114 -3.85 -3.04 -4.23
N ARG A 115 -3.30 -2.71 -3.06
CA ARG A 115 -3.23 -3.63 -1.93
C ARG A 115 -4.62 -4.03 -1.41
N MET A 116 -5.50 -3.07 -1.19
CA MET A 116 -6.85 -3.37 -0.69
C MET A 116 -7.64 -4.22 -1.68
N SER A 117 -7.49 -3.96 -2.98
CA SER A 117 -8.11 -4.76 -4.03
C SER A 117 -7.60 -6.20 -4.02
N GLU A 118 -6.29 -6.38 -3.88
CA GLU A 118 -5.68 -7.72 -3.78
C GLU A 118 -6.18 -8.49 -2.54
N LEU A 119 -6.21 -7.85 -1.37
CA LEU A 119 -6.69 -8.49 -0.14
C LEU A 119 -8.17 -8.88 -0.24
N ARG A 120 -9.00 -8.04 -0.82
CA ARG A 120 -10.41 -8.35 -1.08
C ARG A 120 -10.54 -9.56 -2.00
N LEU A 121 -9.83 -9.54 -3.13
CA LEU A 121 -9.84 -10.62 -4.10
C LEU A 121 -9.37 -11.95 -3.47
N ARG A 122 -8.34 -11.91 -2.64
CA ARG A 122 -7.82 -13.09 -1.91
C ARG A 122 -8.85 -13.67 -0.96
N ARG A 123 -9.62 -12.82 -0.27
CA ARG A 123 -10.72 -13.26 0.61
C ARG A 123 -11.85 -13.91 -0.20
N GLU A 124 -12.24 -13.29 -1.30
CA GLU A 124 -13.26 -13.83 -2.20
C GLU A 124 -12.83 -15.20 -2.75
N THR A 125 -11.58 -15.33 -3.18
CA THR A 125 -11.04 -16.63 -3.63
C THR A 125 -11.00 -17.64 -2.47
N ALA A 126 -10.53 -17.26 -1.28
CA ALA A 126 -10.46 -18.17 -0.13
C ALA A 126 -11.86 -18.69 0.27
N ALA A 127 -12.89 -17.86 0.17
CA ALA A 127 -14.26 -18.24 0.43
C ALA A 127 -14.75 -19.36 -0.49
N THR A 128 -14.29 -19.43 -1.75
CA THR A 128 -14.62 -20.53 -2.67
C THR A 128 -14.01 -21.87 -2.25
N PHE A 129 -12.98 -21.84 -1.40
CA PHE A 129 -12.36 -23.02 -0.77
C PHE A 129 -12.94 -23.32 0.63
N GLY A 130 -14.02 -22.64 1.03
CA GLY A 130 -14.62 -22.77 2.36
C GLY A 130 -13.79 -22.14 3.48
N VAL A 131 -12.81 -21.30 3.14
CA VAL A 131 -11.94 -20.60 4.10
C VAL A 131 -12.45 -19.18 4.27
N THR A 132 -12.90 -18.85 5.47
CA THR A 132 -13.26 -17.48 5.83
C THR A 132 -12.01 -16.80 6.43
N LEU A 133 -11.44 -15.88 5.70
CA LEU A 133 -10.41 -15.02 6.27
C LEU A 133 -11.07 -14.02 7.24
N PRO A 134 -10.51 -13.83 8.45
CA PRO A 134 -11.13 -13.01 9.47
C PRO A 134 -11.34 -11.57 8.99
N GLU A 135 -12.50 -11.02 9.34
CA GLU A 135 -12.70 -9.58 9.22
C GLU A 135 -11.92 -8.86 10.34
N PRO A 136 -11.45 -7.66 10.10
CA PRO A 136 -10.88 -6.86 11.18
C PRO A 136 -11.96 -6.67 12.24
N SER A 137 -11.68 -7.10 13.46
CA SER A 137 -12.62 -6.91 14.57
C SER A 137 -12.82 -5.40 14.81
N VAL A 138 -14.05 -4.94 14.66
CA VAL A 138 -14.46 -3.53 14.87
C VAL A 138 -14.43 -3.17 16.38
N GLU A 139 -14.16 -4.13 17.25
CA GLU A 139 -14.30 -4.00 18.70
C GLU A 139 -13.05 -3.53 19.45
N THR A 140 -11.92 -3.32 18.80
CA THR A 140 -10.76 -2.73 19.47
C THR A 140 -10.91 -1.21 19.51
N VAL A 141 -10.94 -0.66 20.72
CA VAL A 141 -10.79 0.80 20.94
C VAL A 141 -9.60 1.27 20.09
N PRO A 142 -9.82 2.19 19.16
CA PRO A 142 -8.74 2.64 18.30
C PRO A 142 -7.64 3.28 19.16
N ASP A 143 -6.42 2.76 19.05
CA ASP A 143 -5.26 3.29 19.74
C ASP A 143 -4.42 4.10 18.76
N LEU A 144 -4.17 5.34 19.10
CA LEU A 144 -3.34 6.26 18.32
C LEU A 144 -1.94 6.32 18.93
N LEU A 145 -0.90 6.14 18.10
CA LEU A 145 0.45 6.49 18.50
C LEU A 145 0.71 7.97 18.18
N TYR A 146 1.00 8.76 19.20
CA TYR A 146 1.49 10.13 19.04
C TYR A 146 3.01 10.16 19.22
N LEU A 147 3.72 10.74 18.27
CA LEU A 147 5.15 11.03 18.36
C LEU A 147 5.37 12.54 18.27
N GLY A 148 5.84 13.16 19.35
CA GLY A 148 6.08 14.60 19.42
C GLY A 148 6.39 15.04 20.85
N ASP A 149 6.15 16.31 21.13
CA ASP A 149 6.37 16.89 22.43
C ASP A 149 5.11 16.85 23.29
N GLY A 150 5.30 16.81 24.64
CA GLY A 150 4.21 16.88 25.63
C GLY A 150 3.64 18.30 25.81
N SER A 151 3.36 18.99 24.71
CA SER A 151 2.89 20.37 24.69
C SER A 151 1.43 20.52 25.13
N SER A 152 0.99 21.74 25.41
CA SER A 152 -0.44 22.05 25.68
C SER A 152 -1.34 21.63 24.50
N ARG A 153 -0.83 21.68 23.28
CA ARG A 153 -1.51 21.21 22.06
C ARG A 153 -1.75 19.70 22.10
N PHE A 154 -0.75 18.94 22.53
CA PHE A 154 -0.90 17.49 22.73
C PHE A 154 -1.97 17.18 23.77
N LEU A 155 -1.98 17.88 24.91
CA LEU A 155 -2.97 17.65 25.97
C LEU A 155 -4.41 17.97 25.49
N ALA A 156 -4.59 19.06 24.76
CA ALA A 156 -5.88 19.41 24.15
C ALA A 156 -6.35 18.37 23.14
N LEU A 157 -5.42 17.84 22.32
CA LEU A 157 -5.71 16.77 21.36
C LEU A 157 -6.05 15.46 22.07
N GLN A 158 -5.30 15.10 23.10
CA GLN A 158 -5.55 13.89 23.90
C GLN A 158 -6.95 13.92 24.53
N ALA A 159 -7.35 15.07 25.08
CA ALA A 159 -8.70 15.25 25.63
C ALA A 159 -9.79 15.09 24.55
N ALA A 160 -9.64 15.74 23.38
CA ALA A 160 -10.60 15.67 22.30
C ALA A 160 -10.69 14.25 21.66
N LEU A 161 -9.59 13.50 21.63
CA LEU A 161 -9.58 12.08 21.22
C LEU A 161 -10.24 11.18 22.23
N GLY A 162 -10.02 11.43 23.53
CA GLY A 162 -10.65 10.71 24.63
C GLY A 162 -12.18 10.85 24.62
N GLU A 163 -12.72 12.03 24.28
CA GLU A 163 -14.16 12.26 24.09
C GLU A 163 -14.74 11.39 22.97
N ARG A 164 -13.93 10.97 22.00
CA ARG A 164 -14.28 10.08 20.89
C ARG A 164 -14.00 8.60 21.15
N GLY A 165 -13.56 8.26 22.36
CA GLY A 165 -13.21 6.88 22.75
C GLY A 165 -11.91 6.38 22.11
N ILE A 166 -11.00 7.28 21.71
CA ILE A 166 -9.70 6.93 21.15
C ILE A 166 -8.65 7.04 22.26
N THR A 167 -7.92 5.95 22.49
CA THR A 167 -6.76 5.97 23.40
C THR A 167 -5.52 6.50 22.67
N VAL A 168 -4.71 7.28 23.39
CA VAL A 168 -3.47 7.83 22.86
C VAL A 168 -2.28 7.27 23.62
N THR A 169 -1.40 6.60 22.91
CA THR A 169 -0.08 6.22 23.39
C THR A 169 0.92 7.26 22.93
N ALA A 170 1.49 7.99 23.88
CA ALA A 170 2.47 9.04 23.57
C ALA A 170 3.90 8.49 23.59
N ALA A 171 4.66 8.80 22.54
CA ALA A 171 6.09 8.62 22.47
C ALA A 171 6.76 10.00 22.31
N PHE A 172 7.67 10.33 23.22
CA PHE A 172 8.40 11.60 23.19
C PHE A 172 9.81 11.46 22.60
N SER A 173 10.09 10.28 22.00
CA SER A 173 11.29 10.03 21.23
C SER A 173 11.01 9.05 20.08
N ALA A 174 11.77 9.18 19.01
CA ALA A 174 11.72 8.27 17.88
C ALA A 174 12.06 6.82 18.27
N HIS A 175 12.94 6.62 19.27
CA HIS A 175 13.30 5.30 19.78
C HIS A 175 12.10 4.64 20.47
N THR A 176 11.45 5.34 21.37
CA THR A 176 10.23 4.84 22.05
C THR A 176 9.12 4.53 21.06
N ALA A 177 8.94 5.40 20.05
CA ALA A 177 7.96 5.14 19.01
C ALA A 177 8.28 3.87 18.19
N ALA A 178 9.56 3.65 17.87
CA ALA A 178 10.02 2.44 17.17
C ALA A 178 9.73 1.17 17.98
N ASP A 179 9.92 1.21 19.30
CA ASP A 179 9.61 0.06 20.16
C ASP A 179 8.11 -0.23 20.20
N TYR A 180 7.28 0.81 20.29
CA TYR A 180 5.83 0.64 20.29
C TYR A 180 5.30 0.04 18.98
N VAL A 181 5.76 0.51 17.82
CA VAL A 181 5.30 -0.01 16.52
C VAL A 181 5.76 -1.45 16.23
N ARG A 182 6.85 -1.90 16.88
CA ARG A 182 7.28 -3.30 16.82
C ARG A 182 6.42 -4.21 17.70
N GLN A 183 5.94 -3.70 18.84
CA GLN A 183 5.21 -4.49 19.84
C GLN A 183 3.73 -4.65 19.49
N ARG A 184 3.10 -3.62 18.89
CA ARG A 184 1.67 -3.62 18.59
C ARG A 184 1.30 -2.74 17.41
N ALA A 185 0.12 -3.01 16.86
CA ALA A 185 -0.46 -2.21 15.79
C ALA A 185 -1.25 -1.04 16.38
N PHE A 186 -1.24 0.09 15.67
CA PHE A 186 -2.02 1.28 15.97
C PHE A 186 -3.03 1.55 14.86
N ALA A 187 -4.16 2.15 15.21
CA ALA A 187 -5.17 2.56 14.25
C ALA A 187 -4.69 3.72 13.36
N ALA A 188 -3.87 4.60 13.92
CA ALA A 188 -3.17 5.68 13.22
C ALA A 188 -1.91 6.09 13.98
N ILE A 189 -0.98 6.75 13.30
CA ILE A 189 0.20 7.36 13.90
C ILE A 189 0.16 8.85 13.58
N LEU A 190 0.20 9.69 14.61
CA LEU A 190 0.27 11.13 14.48
C LEU A 190 1.67 11.63 14.83
N LEU A 191 2.32 12.28 13.88
CA LEU A 191 3.63 12.90 14.05
C LEU A 191 3.48 14.41 14.26
N ASP A 192 3.98 14.92 15.35
CA ASP A 192 4.18 16.35 15.54
C ASP A 192 5.46 16.76 14.81
N ILE A 193 5.30 17.50 13.71
CA ILE A 193 6.38 17.86 12.80
C ILE A 193 7.04 19.14 13.30
N PRO A 194 8.28 19.04 13.82
CA PRO A 194 8.96 20.20 14.38
C PRO A 194 9.39 21.19 13.30
N SER A 195 9.48 22.47 13.68
CA SER A 195 10.06 23.51 12.81
C SER A 195 11.59 23.51 12.80
N GLU A 196 12.23 22.95 13.84
CA GLU A 196 13.68 22.89 13.94
C GLU A 196 14.29 21.93 12.92
N PRO A 197 15.24 22.35 12.06
CA PRO A 197 15.79 21.54 10.98
C PRO A 197 16.44 20.23 11.43
N ARG A 198 17.13 20.22 12.58
CA ARG A 198 17.80 19.02 13.11
C ARG A 198 16.81 17.97 13.58
N SER A 199 15.75 18.39 14.26
CA SER A 199 14.68 17.52 14.73
C SER A 199 13.86 16.99 13.56
N LEU A 200 13.61 17.84 12.56
CA LEU A 200 12.94 17.46 11.32
C LEU A 200 13.74 16.39 10.54
N HIS A 201 15.06 16.55 10.45
CA HIS A 201 15.92 15.54 9.81
C HIS A 201 15.92 14.19 10.54
N LYS A 202 15.97 14.21 11.88
CA LYS A 202 15.85 12.97 12.68
C LYS A 202 14.50 12.28 12.46
N LEU A 203 13.43 13.05 12.41
CA LEU A 203 12.09 12.52 12.15
C LEU A 203 11.99 11.91 10.74
N ALA A 204 12.56 12.57 9.72
CA ALA A 204 12.60 12.06 8.35
C ALA A 204 13.33 10.70 8.27
N ASN A 205 14.47 10.58 8.94
CA ASN A 205 15.23 9.34 8.99
C ASN A 205 14.44 8.23 9.70
N TRP A 206 13.76 8.55 10.80
CA TRP A 206 12.92 7.58 11.51
C TRP A 206 11.74 7.10 10.64
N VAL A 207 11.03 8.02 9.98
CA VAL A 207 9.92 7.68 9.07
C VAL A 207 10.41 6.74 7.97
N THR A 208 11.55 7.05 7.33
CA THR A 208 12.12 6.23 6.25
C THR A 208 12.53 4.84 6.74
N ALA A 209 13.18 4.76 7.92
CA ALA A 209 13.62 3.49 8.50
C ALA A 209 12.45 2.61 9.00
N SER A 210 11.32 3.22 9.33
CA SER A 210 10.16 2.51 9.90
C SER A 210 9.03 2.27 8.89
N ILE A 211 9.23 2.57 7.61
CA ILE A 211 8.18 2.57 6.59
C ILE A 211 7.48 1.21 6.45
N GLU A 212 8.20 0.13 6.63
CA GLU A 212 7.66 -1.23 6.55
C GLU A 212 6.60 -1.49 7.65
N HIS A 213 6.73 -0.81 8.79
CA HIS A 213 5.78 -0.89 9.90
C HIS A 213 4.52 -0.03 9.66
N PHE A 214 4.59 0.94 8.73
CA PHE A 214 3.48 1.87 8.45
C PHE A 214 2.63 1.49 7.24
N VAL A 215 2.93 0.38 6.57
CA VAL A 215 2.24 -0.03 5.33
C VAL A 215 0.71 -0.09 5.52
N HIS A 216 0.27 -0.37 6.74
CA HIS A 216 -1.14 -0.58 7.08
C HIS A 216 -1.73 0.50 7.99
N THR A 217 -0.89 1.35 8.54
CA THR A 217 -1.28 2.35 9.53
C THR A 217 -1.18 3.73 8.90
N PRO A 218 -2.27 4.52 8.87
CA PRO A 218 -2.22 5.88 8.35
C PRO A 218 -1.26 6.72 9.18
N LEU A 219 -0.32 7.36 8.48
CA LEU A 219 0.62 8.29 9.07
C LEU A 219 0.08 9.71 8.87
N LEU A 220 -0.16 10.42 9.95
CA LEU A 220 -0.72 11.75 9.98
C LEU A 220 0.33 12.74 10.48
N GLY A 221 0.43 13.90 9.86
CA GLY A 221 1.38 14.95 10.25
C GLY A 221 0.68 16.17 10.81
N LEU A 222 1.22 16.72 11.88
CA LEU A 222 0.79 17.97 12.48
C LEU A 222 1.95 18.96 12.39
N LEU A 223 1.83 20.00 11.54
CA LEU A 223 2.88 21.00 11.37
C LEU A 223 3.02 21.90 12.60
N SER A 224 4.25 22.22 12.98
CA SER A 224 4.53 23.28 13.93
C SER A 224 4.54 24.66 13.22
N GLU A 225 4.29 25.73 13.99
CA GLU A 225 4.44 27.09 13.45
C GLU A 225 5.89 27.33 13.01
N GLY A 226 6.04 28.00 11.87
CA GLY A 226 7.35 28.29 11.31
C GLY A 226 8.06 27.13 10.63
N THR A 227 7.40 26.00 10.41
CA THR A 227 7.98 24.90 9.62
C THR A 227 8.18 25.34 8.18
N GLU A 228 9.45 25.45 7.75
CA GLU A 228 9.81 25.85 6.39
C GLU A 228 9.93 24.65 5.44
N PRO A 229 9.66 24.85 4.13
CA PRO A 229 9.88 23.84 3.11
C PRO A 229 11.34 23.36 3.10
N SER A 230 11.57 22.07 3.19
CA SER A 230 12.90 21.46 3.18
C SER A 230 12.85 20.04 2.62
N HIS A 231 13.96 19.51 2.19
CA HIS A 231 14.05 18.12 1.71
C HIS A 231 13.60 17.10 2.78
N SER A 232 13.91 17.35 4.06
CA SER A 232 13.46 16.50 5.17
C SER A 232 11.92 16.54 5.32
N LEU A 233 11.31 17.72 5.19
CA LEU A 233 9.86 17.87 5.23
C LEU A 233 9.19 17.15 4.04
N GLU A 234 9.71 17.33 2.84
CA GLU A 234 9.22 16.63 1.64
C GLU A 234 9.29 15.10 1.79
N THR A 235 10.40 14.62 2.38
CA THR A 235 10.57 13.19 2.67
C THR A 235 9.49 12.68 3.62
N ILE A 236 9.19 13.41 4.71
CA ILE A 236 8.16 13.03 5.68
C ILE A 236 6.78 13.06 5.02
N ILE A 237 6.43 14.17 4.35
CA ILE A 237 5.10 14.38 3.74
C ILE A 237 4.78 13.30 2.70
N ARG A 238 5.78 12.80 2.00
CA ARG A 238 5.61 11.74 0.99
C ARG A 238 4.91 10.48 1.54
N TYR A 239 5.11 10.19 2.81
CA TYR A 239 4.56 8.99 3.45
C TYR A 239 3.28 9.25 4.24
N MET A 240 2.86 10.52 4.36
CA MET A 240 1.69 10.87 5.15
C MET A 240 0.38 10.69 4.40
N SER A 241 -0.60 10.16 5.10
CA SER A 241 -1.98 10.10 4.63
C SER A 241 -2.63 11.49 4.68
N HIS A 242 -2.24 12.31 5.66
CA HIS A 242 -2.71 13.69 5.81
C HIS A 242 -1.70 14.54 6.59
N VAL A 243 -1.70 15.86 6.32
CA VAL A 243 -0.89 16.84 7.05
C VAL A 243 -1.80 17.98 7.50
N PHE A 244 -1.84 18.21 8.80
CA PHE A 244 -2.62 19.27 9.43
C PHE A 244 -1.79 20.53 9.60
N GLU A 245 -2.47 21.66 9.48
CA GLU A 245 -1.88 22.98 9.70
C GLU A 245 -1.64 23.24 11.19
N PRO A 246 -0.69 24.14 11.52
CA PRO A 246 -0.40 24.49 12.91
C PRO A 246 -1.61 25.00 13.69
N CYS A 247 -2.51 25.73 13.03
CA CYS A 247 -3.70 26.34 13.62
C CYS A 247 -4.93 25.42 13.64
N THR A 248 -4.82 24.15 13.21
CA THR A 248 -5.96 23.23 13.21
C THR A 248 -6.46 23.03 14.65
N PRO A 249 -7.76 23.31 14.96
CA PRO A 249 -8.32 23.10 16.29
C PRO A 249 -8.25 21.62 16.70
N ALA A 250 -8.00 21.38 17.99
CA ALA A 250 -7.85 20.02 18.51
C ALA A 250 -9.09 19.12 18.26
N HIS A 251 -10.29 19.70 18.31
CA HIS A 251 -11.54 18.99 18.03
C HIS A 251 -11.65 18.54 16.57
N ASP A 252 -11.29 19.41 15.62
CA ASP A 252 -11.31 19.10 14.19
C ASP A 252 -10.24 18.05 13.85
N LEU A 253 -9.06 18.19 14.42
CA LEU A 253 -7.97 17.24 14.30
C LEU A 253 -8.37 15.86 14.84
N ALA A 254 -9.04 15.81 16.00
CA ALA A 254 -9.55 14.56 16.56
C ALA A 254 -10.61 13.91 15.68
N ALA A 255 -11.48 14.69 15.04
CA ALA A 255 -12.48 14.19 14.10
C ALA A 255 -11.83 13.51 12.88
N HIS A 256 -10.77 14.11 12.34
CA HIS A 256 -10.02 13.55 11.22
C HIS A 256 -9.25 12.29 11.61
N VAL A 257 -8.58 12.31 12.76
CA VAL A 257 -7.84 11.15 13.31
C VAL A 257 -8.79 9.97 13.52
N ASP A 258 -9.99 10.21 14.08
CA ASP A 258 -11.03 9.19 14.25
C ASP A 258 -11.45 8.60 12.89
N ALA A 259 -11.71 9.44 11.89
CA ALA A 259 -12.08 8.99 10.55
C ALA A 259 -10.99 8.12 9.89
N TYR A 260 -9.71 8.49 10.05
CA TYR A 260 -8.58 7.70 9.54
C TYR A 260 -8.38 6.41 10.32
N GLY A 261 -8.47 6.45 11.65
CA GLY A 261 -8.29 5.29 12.52
C GLY A 261 -9.36 4.21 12.31
N ARG A 262 -10.62 4.59 12.20
CA ARG A 262 -11.72 3.65 11.91
C ARG A 262 -11.55 2.97 10.56
N ARG A 263 -11.06 3.68 9.55
CA ARG A 263 -10.77 3.09 8.23
C ARG A 263 -9.62 2.11 8.28
N ALA A 264 -8.56 2.44 9.00
CA ALA A 264 -7.41 1.55 9.14
C ALA A 264 -7.79 0.27 9.91
N ALA A 265 -8.64 0.36 10.92
CA ALA A 265 -9.14 -0.80 11.66
C ALA A 265 -9.93 -1.77 10.76
N VAL A 266 -10.75 -1.24 9.83
CA VAL A 266 -11.44 -2.06 8.81
C VAL A 266 -10.45 -2.74 7.83
N GLN A 267 -9.22 -2.23 7.72
CA GLN A 267 -8.25 -2.66 6.70
C GLN A 267 -7.14 -3.57 7.23
N SER A 268 -6.91 -3.65 8.54
CA SER A 268 -5.86 -4.49 9.14
C SER A 268 -6.36 -5.91 9.37
N LEU A 269 -6.42 -6.69 8.29
CA LEU A 269 -6.61 -8.14 8.37
C LEU A 269 -5.30 -8.80 8.79
N LYS A 270 -5.10 -8.99 10.08
CA LYS A 270 -4.12 -9.97 10.54
C LYS A 270 -4.76 -11.36 10.46
N VAL A 271 -4.32 -12.15 9.49
CA VAL A 271 -4.62 -13.59 9.42
C VAL A 271 -4.03 -14.26 10.67
N LYS A 272 -4.85 -14.44 11.70
CA LYS A 272 -4.50 -15.15 12.92
C LYS A 272 -5.40 -16.39 13.08
N ASP A 273 -5.37 -17.32 12.10
CA ASP A 273 -5.95 -18.63 12.38
C ASP A 273 -5.33 -19.74 11.54
N ASN A 274 -4.50 -20.55 12.19
CA ASN A 274 -3.73 -21.63 11.53
C ASN A 274 -4.59 -22.82 11.10
N MET A 275 -5.80 -23.01 11.60
CA MET A 275 -6.59 -24.22 11.28
C MET A 275 -7.37 -24.12 9.97
N SER A 276 -7.88 -22.95 9.61
CA SER A 276 -8.59 -22.76 8.33
C SER A 276 -7.63 -22.68 7.13
N MET A 277 -6.36 -22.37 7.36
CA MET A 277 -5.36 -22.17 6.29
C MET A 277 -4.91 -23.50 5.64
N SER A 278 -5.11 -24.65 6.28
CA SER A 278 -4.68 -25.96 5.72
C SER A 278 -5.34 -26.33 4.39
N ALA A 279 -6.52 -25.76 4.09
CA ALA A 279 -7.21 -25.99 2.82
C ALA A 279 -6.58 -25.23 1.64
N ILE A 280 -5.90 -24.12 1.92
CA ILE A 280 -5.33 -23.22 0.90
C ILE A 280 -3.81 -23.12 0.93
N CYS A 281 -3.15 -23.70 1.96
CA CYS A 281 -1.70 -23.69 2.11
C CYS A 281 -1.11 -25.10 1.94
N HIS A 282 0.12 -25.14 1.43
CA HIS A 282 0.92 -26.36 1.32
C HIS A 282 1.48 -26.75 2.70
N SER A 283 1.19 -27.97 3.16
CA SER A 283 1.47 -28.41 4.53
C SER A 283 2.96 -28.41 4.90
N GLU A 284 3.85 -28.63 3.94
CA GLU A 284 5.30 -28.70 4.16
C GLU A 284 5.95 -27.33 4.26
N THR A 285 5.52 -26.37 3.41
CA THR A 285 6.19 -25.09 3.23
C THR A 285 5.46 -23.93 3.89
N GLY A 286 4.15 -24.06 4.15
CA GLY A 286 3.29 -22.97 4.61
C GLY A 286 2.96 -21.93 3.55
N LEU A 287 3.50 -22.07 2.33
CA LEU A 287 3.12 -21.25 1.18
C LEU A 287 1.73 -21.66 0.68
N PHE A 288 1.12 -20.85 -0.18
CA PHE A 288 -0.16 -21.24 -0.77
C PHE A 288 -0.05 -22.53 -1.61
N SER A 289 -1.15 -23.26 -1.70
CA SER A 289 -1.24 -24.47 -2.51
C SER A 289 -1.43 -24.13 -3.99
N GLN A 290 -1.05 -25.05 -4.89
CA GLN A 290 -1.23 -24.88 -6.32
C GLN A 290 -2.69 -24.62 -6.70
N THR A 291 -3.62 -25.37 -6.11
CA THR A 291 -5.06 -25.27 -6.43
C THR A 291 -5.62 -23.89 -6.09
N PHE A 292 -5.27 -23.37 -4.93
CA PHE A 292 -5.65 -22.01 -4.54
C PHE A 292 -5.00 -20.97 -5.46
N PHE A 293 -3.73 -21.17 -5.78
CA PHE A 293 -2.98 -20.25 -6.63
C PHE A 293 -3.57 -20.14 -8.04
N GLU A 294 -3.92 -21.24 -8.68
CA GLU A 294 -4.48 -21.20 -10.04
C GLU A 294 -5.79 -20.43 -10.10
N ALA A 295 -6.68 -20.66 -9.11
CA ALA A 295 -7.94 -19.93 -9.00
C ALA A 295 -7.69 -18.44 -8.73
N HIS A 296 -6.79 -18.11 -7.81
CA HIS A 296 -6.49 -16.74 -7.45
C HIS A 296 -5.75 -15.99 -8.58
N LEU A 297 -4.81 -16.65 -9.26
CA LEU A 297 -4.09 -16.05 -10.39
C LEU A 297 -5.04 -15.65 -11.52
N GLN A 298 -6.08 -16.45 -11.80
CA GLN A 298 -7.09 -16.09 -12.80
C GLN A 298 -7.80 -14.79 -12.40
N ASN A 299 -8.24 -14.71 -11.15
CA ASN A 299 -8.89 -13.51 -10.62
C ASN A 299 -7.95 -12.29 -10.61
N GLN A 300 -6.65 -12.48 -10.31
CA GLN A 300 -5.64 -11.41 -10.41
C GLN A 300 -5.43 -10.93 -11.84
N ILE A 301 -5.47 -11.83 -12.83
CA ILE A 301 -5.35 -11.48 -14.25
C ILE A 301 -6.53 -10.59 -14.67
N GLU A 302 -7.75 -10.94 -14.27
CA GLU A 302 -8.96 -10.17 -14.54
C GLU A 302 -8.89 -8.79 -13.88
N LEU A 303 -8.60 -8.75 -12.58
CA LEU A 303 -8.45 -7.50 -11.84
C LEU A 303 -7.35 -6.61 -12.44
N SER A 304 -6.21 -7.21 -12.82
CA SER A 304 -5.11 -6.49 -13.48
C SER A 304 -5.50 -5.93 -14.84
N ALA A 305 -6.38 -6.62 -15.59
CA ALA A 305 -6.90 -6.13 -16.88
C ALA A 305 -7.86 -4.95 -16.67
N ASP A 306 -8.78 -5.07 -15.71
CA ASP A 306 -9.77 -4.04 -15.40
C ASP A 306 -9.12 -2.75 -14.89
N ARG A 307 -8.04 -2.88 -14.13
CA ARG A 307 -7.33 -1.75 -13.51
C ARG A 307 -6.22 -1.16 -14.39
N GLY A 308 -5.77 -1.90 -15.40
CA GLY A 308 -4.58 -1.52 -16.17
C GLY A 308 -3.26 -1.68 -15.39
N ASP A 309 -3.27 -2.39 -14.25
CA ASP A 309 -2.08 -2.62 -13.43
C ASP A 309 -1.22 -3.74 -14.02
N PRO A 310 0.13 -3.66 -13.95
CA PRO A 310 0.98 -4.77 -14.36
C PRO A 310 0.89 -5.92 -13.35
N LEU A 311 1.05 -7.14 -13.85
CA LEU A 311 1.12 -8.36 -13.07
C LEU A 311 2.29 -9.20 -13.57
N SER A 312 3.19 -9.61 -12.68
CA SER A 312 4.30 -10.47 -13.02
C SER A 312 4.26 -11.77 -12.23
N LEU A 313 4.68 -12.84 -12.87
CA LEU A 313 4.86 -14.15 -12.25
C LEU A 313 6.35 -14.50 -12.24
N LEU A 314 6.91 -14.74 -11.04
CA LEU A 314 8.24 -15.25 -10.82
C LEU A 314 8.14 -16.74 -10.52
N VAL A 315 8.87 -17.58 -11.25
CA VAL A 315 9.01 -19.01 -10.98
C VAL A 315 10.45 -19.31 -10.62
N ILE A 316 10.63 -20.16 -9.60
CA ILE A 316 11.94 -20.59 -9.06
C ILE A 316 11.92 -22.12 -8.98
N CYS A 317 12.87 -22.79 -9.61
CA CYS A 317 13.06 -24.23 -9.49
C CYS A 317 14.52 -24.59 -9.77
N ASP A 318 14.88 -25.87 -9.51
CA ASP A 318 16.15 -26.41 -9.99
C ASP A 318 15.99 -26.83 -11.45
N PRO A 319 16.74 -26.25 -12.42
CA PRO A 319 16.65 -26.60 -13.84
C PRO A 319 17.08 -28.06 -14.15
N GLN A 320 17.85 -28.66 -13.27
CA GLN A 320 18.29 -30.06 -13.42
C GLN A 320 17.29 -31.05 -12.82
N HIS A 321 16.17 -30.53 -12.25
CA HIS A 321 15.14 -31.34 -11.59
C HIS A 321 15.66 -32.24 -10.46
N ASP A 322 16.78 -31.87 -9.85
CA ASP A 322 17.25 -32.51 -8.64
C ASP A 322 16.30 -32.26 -7.48
N ARG A 323 16.00 -33.31 -6.74
CA ARG A 323 15.07 -33.17 -5.60
C ARG A 323 15.62 -32.20 -4.55
N VAL A 324 14.84 -31.19 -4.23
CA VAL A 324 15.09 -30.30 -3.11
C VAL A 324 14.68 -31.00 -1.81
N SER A 325 15.59 -31.13 -0.85
CA SER A 325 15.28 -31.78 0.43
C SER A 325 14.22 -31.00 1.21
N HIS A 326 13.50 -31.64 2.11
CA HIS A 326 12.50 -31.01 2.99
C HIS A 326 13.06 -29.79 3.74
N ARG A 327 14.29 -29.88 4.25
CA ARG A 327 14.96 -28.76 4.92
C ARG A 327 15.22 -27.59 3.98
N GLN A 328 15.63 -27.85 2.75
CA GLN A 328 15.87 -26.83 1.73
C GLN A 328 14.57 -26.16 1.29
N LYS A 329 13.47 -26.90 1.14
CA LYS A 329 12.14 -26.36 0.83
C LYS A 329 11.66 -25.38 1.88
N LYS A 330 11.80 -25.75 3.17
CA LYS A 330 11.48 -24.84 4.29
C LYS A 330 12.35 -23.60 4.28
N LEU A 331 13.63 -23.73 3.96
CA LEU A 331 14.54 -22.60 3.86
C LEU A 331 14.12 -21.65 2.74
N ILE A 332 13.84 -22.16 1.52
CA ILE A 332 13.35 -21.36 0.40
C ILE A 332 12.05 -20.67 0.80
N ALA A 333 11.10 -21.40 1.38
CA ALA A 333 9.81 -20.84 1.81
C ALA A 333 9.99 -19.69 2.83
N ASN A 334 10.88 -19.84 3.81
CA ASN A 334 11.16 -18.81 4.80
C ASN A 334 11.78 -17.55 4.15
N VAL A 335 12.76 -17.73 3.25
CA VAL A 335 13.38 -16.63 2.53
C VAL A 335 12.35 -15.94 1.63
N VAL A 336 11.48 -16.69 0.97
CA VAL A 336 10.38 -16.13 0.17
C VAL A 336 9.46 -15.31 1.05
N LEU A 337 8.95 -15.86 2.16
CA LEU A 337 8.00 -15.18 3.06
C LEU A 337 8.57 -13.91 3.68
N SER A 338 9.87 -13.90 4.04
CA SER A 338 10.51 -12.72 4.62
C SER A 338 10.71 -11.57 3.62
N ASN A 339 10.67 -11.88 2.31
CA ASN A 339 10.90 -10.90 1.24
C ASN A 339 9.62 -10.42 0.55
N MET A 340 8.48 -11.06 0.80
CA MET A 340 7.24 -10.77 0.08
C MET A 340 6.42 -9.69 0.76
N ARG A 341 5.75 -8.90 -0.08
CA ARG A 341 4.71 -7.98 0.37
C ARG A 341 3.44 -8.77 0.68
N GLU A 342 2.55 -8.20 1.46
CA GLU A 342 1.23 -8.80 1.73
C GLU A 342 0.40 -9.02 0.45
N THR A 343 0.63 -8.23 -0.58
CA THR A 343 -0.02 -8.36 -1.89
C THR A 343 0.58 -9.44 -2.79
N ASP A 344 1.78 -9.91 -2.49
CA ASP A 344 2.43 -10.96 -3.26
C ASP A 344 1.87 -12.31 -2.84
N LEU A 345 1.74 -13.23 -3.77
CA LEU A 345 1.20 -14.57 -3.50
C LEU A 345 2.26 -15.64 -3.76
N PRO A 346 3.00 -16.03 -2.72
CA PRO A 346 3.98 -17.10 -2.84
C PRO A 346 3.29 -18.47 -2.77
N VAL A 347 3.68 -19.38 -3.66
CA VAL A 347 3.06 -20.71 -3.81
C VAL A 347 4.10 -21.82 -3.99
N THR A 348 3.78 -23.02 -3.53
CA THR A 348 4.43 -24.25 -3.93
C THR A 348 3.57 -24.91 -5.02
N ILE A 349 4.05 -24.92 -6.26
CA ILE A 349 3.34 -25.49 -7.42
C ILE A 349 3.55 -27.00 -7.47
N ASP A 350 4.80 -27.41 -7.51
CA ASP A 350 5.23 -28.80 -7.47
C ASP A 350 6.17 -29.01 -6.26
N PRO A 351 6.51 -30.24 -5.90
CA PRO A 351 7.40 -30.47 -4.77
C PRO A 351 8.70 -29.68 -4.78
N ASP A 352 9.20 -29.31 -5.94
CA ASP A 352 10.50 -28.63 -6.11
C ASP A 352 10.39 -27.30 -6.91
N THR A 353 9.17 -26.82 -7.15
CA THR A 353 8.89 -25.59 -7.90
C THR A 353 8.11 -24.60 -7.04
N PHE A 354 8.64 -23.40 -6.92
CA PHE A 354 8.02 -22.28 -6.24
C PHE A 354 7.62 -21.22 -7.24
N ALA A 355 6.50 -20.56 -7.01
CA ALA A 355 6.14 -19.39 -7.79
C ALA A 355 5.67 -18.25 -6.89
N ILE A 356 5.70 -17.04 -7.42
CA ILE A 356 5.27 -15.84 -6.72
C ILE A 356 4.53 -14.97 -7.71
N SER A 357 3.25 -14.75 -7.47
CA SER A 357 2.50 -13.74 -8.21
C SER A 357 2.74 -12.38 -7.58
N LEU A 358 3.19 -11.42 -8.37
CA LEU A 358 3.57 -10.07 -7.98
C LEU A 358 2.54 -9.08 -8.51
N SER A 359 1.53 -8.79 -7.71
CA SER A 359 0.45 -7.86 -8.04
C SER A 359 0.95 -6.43 -8.18
N ALA A 360 0.40 -5.67 -9.12
CA ALA A 360 0.78 -4.29 -9.44
C ALA A 360 2.30 -4.10 -9.62
N THR A 361 2.97 -5.12 -10.20
CA THR A 361 4.43 -5.15 -10.37
C THR A 361 4.78 -5.54 -11.80
N GLY A 362 5.44 -4.65 -12.53
CA GLY A 362 5.96 -4.93 -13.87
C GLY A 362 7.30 -5.67 -13.84
N TYR A 363 7.79 -6.10 -15.00
CA TYR A 363 8.99 -6.92 -15.15
C TYR A 363 10.21 -6.39 -14.40
N LYS A 364 10.50 -5.08 -14.48
CA LYS A 364 11.66 -4.47 -13.79
C LYS A 364 11.55 -4.58 -12.26
N GLY A 365 10.37 -4.35 -11.70
CA GLY A 365 10.13 -4.51 -10.27
C GLY A 365 10.26 -5.96 -9.83
N ALA A 366 9.77 -6.89 -10.64
CA ALA A 366 9.91 -8.32 -10.39
C ALA A 366 11.37 -8.79 -10.40
N VAL A 367 12.21 -8.26 -11.31
CA VAL A 367 13.67 -8.51 -11.31
C VAL A 367 14.32 -8.06 -10.00
N GLN A 368 13.99 -6.86 -9.52
CA GLN A 368 14.55 -6.36 -8.25
C GLN A 368 14.17 -7.23 -7.05
N ILE A 369 12.92 -7.71 -7.03
CA ILE A 369 12.46 -8.65 -5.99
C ILE A 369 13.23 -9.97 -6.08
N CYS A 370 13.38 -10.52 -7.28
CA CYS A 370 14.13 -11.73 -7.54
C CYS A 370 15.60 -11.63 -7.09
N GLU A 371 16.29 -10.55 -7.47
CA GLU A 371 17.68 -10.30 -7.08
C GLU A 371 17.85 -10.20 -5.56
N ARG A 372 16.93 -9.52 -4.86
CA ARG A 372 16.94 -9.44 -3.41
C ARG A 372 16.77 -10.81 -2.78
N LEU A 373 15.81 -11.59 -3.25
CA LEU A 373 15.51 -12.93 -2.76
C LEU A 373 16.71 -13.88 -2.94
N PHE A 374 17.34 -13.85 -4.11
CA PHE A 374 18.52 -14.68 -4.36
C PHE A 374 19.74 -14.25 -3.57
N ARG A 375 19.92 -12.96 -3.30
CA ARG A 375 21.00 -12.45 -2.42
C ARG A 375 20.85 -12.96 -0.99
N GLU A 376 19.63 -12.98 -0.45
CA GLU A 376 19.38 -13.55 0.89
C GLU A 376 19.54 -15.07 0.90
N LEU A 377 19.06 -15.76 -0.15
CA LEU A 377 19.25 -17.20 -0.27
C LEU A 377 20.74 -17.57 -0.37
N GLU A 378 21.52 -16.79 -1.11
CA GLU A 378 22.98 -16.96 -1.24
C GLU A 378 23.69 -16.76 0.10
N ALA A 379 23.24 -15.83 0.93
CA ALA A 379 23.78 -15.58 2.27
C ALA A 379 23.56 -16.76 3.24
N VAL A 380 22.40 -17.46 3.13
CA VAL A 380 22.04 -18.54 4.06
C VAL A 380 22.29 -19.94 3.51
N ALA A 381 22.33 -20.12 2.19
CA ALA A 381 22.53 -21.41 1.52
C ALA A 381 23.14 -21.24 0.12
N PRO A 382 24.44 -20.90 0.01
CA PRO A 382 25.08 -20.58 -1.27
C PRO A 382 25.01 -21.72 -2.29
N ASP A 383 25.19 -22.95 -1.88
CA ASP A 383 25.12 -24.14 -2.77
C ASP A 383 23.70 -24.32 -3.36
N LEU A 384 22.68 -24.07 -2.55
CA LEU A 384 21.30 -24.14 -2.99
C LEU A 384 20.99 -23.01 -3.96
N ALA A 385 21.39 -21.77 -3.62
CA ALA A 385 21.19 -20.60 -4.47
C ALA A 385 21.88 -20.76 -5.84
N ALA A 386 23.04 -21.39 -5.88
CA ALA A 386 23.77 -21.66 -7.12
C ALA A 386 23.07 -22.68 -8.03
N ARG A 387 22.27 -23.59 -7.47
CA ARG A 387 21.51 -24.61 -8.21
C ARG A 387 20.20 -24.10 -8.76
N LEU A 388 19.55 -23.16 -8.03
CA LEU A 388 18.24 -22.69 -8.41
C LEU A 388 18.29 -21.72 -9.59
N GLY A 389 17.40 -21.95 -10.53
CA GLY A 389 17.11 -21.05 -11.63
C GLY A 389 15.80 -20.29 -11.41
N TRP A 390 15.61 -19.23 -12.14
CA TRP A 390 14.39 -18.43 -12.08
C TRP A 390 13.97 -17.93 -13.47
N ARG A 391 12.69 -17.61 -13.58
CA ARG A 391 12.11 -16.89 -14.71
C ARG A 391 11.03 -15.94 -14.25
N ILE A 392 10.94 -14.79 -14.92
CA ILE A 392 9.89 -13.81 -14.75
C ILE A 392 9.13 -13.70 -16.06
N THR A 393 7.79 -13.75 -15.96
CA THR A 393 6.89 -13.50 -17.07
C THR A 393 5.89 -12.43 -16.65
N GLU A 394 5.86 -11.32 -17.39
CA GLU A 394 4.85 -10.28 -17.21
C GLU A 394 3.59 -10.61 -17.98
N LYS A 395 2.43 -10.43 -17.37
CA LYS A 395 1.12 -10.65 -17.97
C LYS A 395 0.95 -9.80 -19.25
N ARG A 396 0.41 -10.42 -20.29
CA ARG A 396 -0.03 -9.79 -21.53
C ARG A 396 -1.53 -9.99 -21.71
N ALA A 397 -2.15 -9.25 -22.67
CA ALA A 397 -3.59 -9.29 -22.90
C ALA A 397 -4.15 -10.69 -23.24
N TYR A 398 -3.33 -11.56 -23.82
CA TYR A 398 -3.72 -12.92 -24.22
C TYR A 398 -3.52 -13.99 -23.16
N HIS A 399 -3.01 -13.63 -21.96
CA HIS A 399 -2.76 -14.59 -20.89
C HIS A 399 -4.02 -14.88 -20.09
N ASP A 400 -4.33 -16.15 -19.91
CA ASP A 400 -5.05 -16.71 -18.76
C ASP A 400 -4.07 -17.30 -17.75
N ALA A 401 -4.55 -17.77 -16.60
CA ALA A 401 -3.70 -18.30 -15.53
C ALA A 401 -2.83 -19.47 -16.01
N ARG A 402 -3.41 -20.41 -16.79
CA ARG A 402 -2.70 -21.59 -17.28
C ARG A 402 -1.59 -21.21 -18.24
N ARG A 403 -1.90 -20.30 -19.17
CA ARG A 403 -0.94 -19.87 -20.18
C ARG A 403 0.21 -19.07 -19.58
N LEU A 404 -0.09 -18.15 -18.65
CA LEU A 404 0.91 -17.38 -17.92
C LEU A 404 1.84 -18.30 -17.12
N LEU A 405 1.27 -19.27 -16.40
CA LEU A 405 2.04 -20.23 -15.62
C LEU A 405 2.89 -21.16 -16.52
N SER A 406 2.33 -21.66 -17.60
CA SER A 406 3.05 -22.50 -18.56
C SER A 406 4.22 -21.75 -19.20
N GLU A 407 4.03 -20.49 -19.59
CA GLU A 407 5.09 -19.66 -20.17
C GLU A 407 6.18 -19.33 -19.13
N ALA A 408 5.79 -19.07 -17.88
CA ALA A 408 6.75 -18.85 -16.80
C ALA A 408 7.57 -20.10 -16.44
N ARG A 409 7.03 -21.31 -16.62
CA ARG A 409 7.73 -22.57 -16.37
C ARG A 409 8.64 -23.02 -17.52
N SER A 410 8.28 -22.70 -18.77
CA SER A 410 8.90 -23.22 -19.98
C SER A 410 10.33 -22.76 -20.27
N GLY A 411 11.01 -22.06 -19.36
CA GLY A 411 12.36 -21.56 -19.62
C GLY A 411 13.02 -20.96 -18.39
N VAL A 412 13.04 -21.70 -17.30
CA VAL A 412 13.81 -21.32 -16.10
C VAL A 412 15.30 -21.41 -16.42
N TYR A 413 16.02 -20.32 -16.26
CA TYR A 413 17.44 -20.23 -16.55
C TYR A 413 18.26 -20.18 -15.26
N GLN A 414 19.39 -20.91 -15.25
CA GLN A 414 20.41 -20.67 -14.24
C GLN A 414 20.98 -19.25 -14.39
N LYS A 415 21.18 -18.57 -13.26
CA LYS A 415 21.93 -17.32 -13.24
C LYS A 415 23.32 -17.59 -13.84
N ALA A 416 23.67 -16.94 -14.96
CA ALA A 416 25.02 -16.99 -15.47
C ALA A 416 25.96 -16.56 -14.32
N ARG A 417 26.88 -17.43 -13.92
CA ARG A 417 27.94 -17.08 -12.98
C ARG A 417 28.67 -15.89 -13.57
N THR A 418 28.47 -14.71 -13.03
CA THR A 418 29.40 -13.60 -13.24
C THR A 418 30.70 -14.03 -12.57
N ALA A 419 31.68 -14.37 -13.43
CA ALA A 419 33.05 -14.66 -13.04
C ALA A 419 33.70 -13.40 -12.43
#